data_ef88153be97cce4a75b4e8ad5f8dfe3c
#
_entry.id   ef88153be97cce4a75b4e8ad5f8dfe3c
#
_cell.length_a   1.000
_cell.length_b   1.000
_cell.length_c   1.000
_cell.angle_alpha   90.00
_cell.angle_beta   90.00
_cell.angle_gamma   90.00
#
_symmetry.space_group_name_H-M   'P 1'
#
loop_
_entity.id
_entity.type
_entity.pdbx_description
1 polymer ?
#
loop_
_entity_poly.entity_id
_entity_poly.type
_entity_poly.pdbx_seq_one_letter_code
_entity_poly.pdbx_strand_id
1 'polypeptide(L)'
;MAVPRRSGVRGSVVRGESGKGPNSSRHEPLAEPEDVADPALPRSVVDFALQRRSALYTFFNGGALSSEFCDADTYLLRAAKFHGEPAPLPCPVCRDLGFVTVTYVYGDELGPYSGRIRQSDELGAMATQFGHFKVYVVEVCQRCHWNYLTKTYVLGDGVPRRALPASRDLMEA
;
A
#
# COMPACT_ATOMS: atom_id res chain seq x y z
N MET A 1 -56.30 4.06 12.57
CA MET A 1 -56.58 4.31 13.99
C MET A 1 -55.32 4.90 14.57
N ALA A 2 -55.33 6.15 14.68
CA ALA A 2 -55.50 7.04 15.81
C ALA A 2 -54.15 7.29 16.54
N VAL A 3 -53.64 8.49 16.27
CA VAL A 3 -52.63 9.22 17.06
C VAL A 3 -53.35 9.75 18.34
N PRO A 4 -52.66 9.98 19.44
CA PRO A 4 -52.90 11.20 20.17
C PRO A 4 -51.62 12.03 20.42
N ARG A 5 -51.94 13.34 20.39
CA ARG A 5 -51.07 14.50 20.61
C ARG A 5 -51.09 14.89 22.11
N ARG A 6 -50.02 15.74 22.44
CA ARG A 6 -49.96 16.83 23.42
C ARG A 6 -49.65 16.44 24.87
N SER A 7 -48.67 17.09 25.47
CA SER A 7 -48.85 18.44 26.05
C SER A 7 -47.50 18.99 26.52
N GLY A 8 -47.36 20.30 26.34
CA GLY A 8 -46.27 21.12 26.76
C GLY A 8 -46.47 21.66 28.18
N VAL A 9 -45.36 22.04 28.78
CA VAL A 9 -45.32 22.92 29.96
C VAL A 9 -44.26 24.01 29.75
N ARG A 10 -44.72 25.22 29.92
CA ARG A 10 -43.96 26.48 29.96
C ARG A 10 -43.47 26.77 31.39
N GLY A 11 -42.40 27.54 31.50
CA GLY A 11 -42.02 28.30 32.69
C GLY A 11 -40.51 28.18 32.93
N SER A 12 -39.74 29.15 33.24
CA SER A 12 -39.85 30.61 33.38
C SER A 12 -38.44 31.17 33.47
N VAL A 13 -38.28 32.36 32.99
CA VAL A 13 -37.05 33.15 32.97
C VAL A 13 -36.70 33.57 34.40
N VAL A 14 -35.44 33.41 34.80
CA VAL A 14 -34.84 34.16 35.92
C VAL A 14 -33.54 34.81 35.43
N ARG A 15 -33.53 36.14 35.46
CA ARG A 15 -32.34 36.98 35.32
C ARG A 15 -31.57 36.99 36.63
N GLY A 16 -30.26 36.99 36.60
CA GLY A 16 -29.38 37.25 37.70
C GLY A 16 -27.94 37.33 37.22
N GLU A 17 -27.49 38.43 36.98
CA GLU A 17 -26.40 39.31 37.43
C GLU A 17 -24.97 38.76 37.40
N SER A 18 -24.19 39.54 36.68
CA SER A 18 -22.75 39.71 36.58
C SER A 18 -21.90 39.30 37.80
N GLY A 19 -20.97 38.38 37.51
CA GLY A 19 -19.82 38.09 38.34
C GLY A 19 -18.57 38.01 37.48
N LYS A 20 -17.78 39.09 37.52
CA LYS A 20 -16.46 39.21 36.90
C LYS A 20 -15.47 38.46 37.77
N GLY A 21 -15.04 37.28 37.34
CA GLY A 21 -14.01 36.46 37.99
C GLY A 21 -12.81 36.29 37.08
N PRO A 22 -11.59 36.09 37.62
CA PRO A 22 -10.34 36.41 36.94
C PRO A 22 -9.87 35.33 35.98
N ASN A 23 -9.31 35.82 34.91
CA ASN A 23 -8.29 35.26 34.03
C ASN A 23 -7.83 33.82 34.36
N SER A 24 -8.49 32.85 33.78
CA SER A 24 -8.00 31.50 33.63
C SER A 24 -7.11 31.48 32.41
N SER A 25 -5.80 31.48 32.62
CA SER A 25 -4.79 31.16 31.63
C SER A 25 -5.20 29.87 30.93
N ARG A 26 -5.64 29.99 29.66
CA ARG A 26 -5.79 28.85 28.78
C ARG A 26 -4.41 28.22 28.65
N HIS A 27 -4.22 27.11 29.31
CA HIS A 27 -3.24 26.13 28.90
C HIS A 27 -3.70 25.70 27.49
N GLU A 28 -3.05 26.23 26.46
CA GLU A 28 -3.04 25.57 25.16
C GLU A 28 -2.44 24.19 25.40
N PRO A 29 -3.15 23.10 25.02
CA PRO A 29 -2.52 21.80 25.00
C PRO A 29 -1.33 21.94 24.07
N LEU A 30 -0.13 21.70 24.60
CA LEU A 30 1.04 21.45 23.75
C LEU A 30 0.61 20.41 22.75
N ALA A 31 0.61 20.80 21.47
CA ALA A 31 0.41 19.86 20.38
C ALA A 31 1.39 18.71 20.63
N GLU A 32 0.84 17.53 20.90
CA GLU A 32 1.65 16.31 20.94
C GLU A 32 2.42 16.27 19.63
N PRO A 33 3.72 15.89 19.64
CA PRO A 33 4.47 15.76 18.40
C PRO A 33 3.67 14.78 17.54
N GLU A 34 3.18 15.26 16.39
CA GLU A 34 2.54 14.40 15.41
C GLU A 34 3.52 13.25 15.20
N ASP A 35 3.10 12.03 15.53
CA ASP A 35 3.87 10.81 15.31
C ASP A 35 4.29 10.82 13.85
N VAL A 36 5.54 11.16 13.60
CA VAL A 36 6.12 11.08 12.25
C VAL A 36 6.09 9.61 11.90
N ALA A 37 5.07 9.22 11.14
CA ALA A 37 4.83 7.85 10.77
C ALA A 37 6.12 7.33 10.10
N ASP A 38 6.65 6.23 10.62
CA ASP A 38 7.84 5.59 10.05
C ASP A 38 7.61 5.38 8.53
N PRO A 39 8.41 6.01 7.66
CA PRO A 39 8.23 5.93 6.22
C PRO A 39 8.37 4.50 5.68
N ALA A 40 9.06 3.62 6.41
CA ALA A 40 9.23 2.21 6.03
C ALA A 40 8.03 1.33 6.39
N LEU A 41 7.07 1.83 7.18
CA LEU A 41 5.85 1.08 7.50
C LEU A 41 4.87 1.08 6.33
N PRO A 42 4.44 -0.10 5.84
CA PRO A 42 3.45 -0.21 4.78
C PRO A 42 2.10 0.40 5.16
N ARG A 43 1.59 1.28 4.30
CA ARG A 43 0.26 1.89 4.43
C ARG A 43 -0.63 1.48 3.27
N SER A 44 -1.94 1.61 3.43
CA SER A 44 -2.93 1.25 2.40
C SER A 44 -2.68 -0.14 1.81
N VAL A 45 -2.42 -1.10 2.68
CA VAL A 45 -2.10 -2.48 2.27
C VAL A 45 -3.35 -3.13 1.70
N VAL A 46 -3.24 -3.64 0.47
CA VAL A 46 -4.24 -4.51 -0.15
C VAL A 46 -3.63 -5.89 -0.30
N ASP A 47 -4.21 -6.87 0.36
CA ASP A 47 -3.83 -8.27 0.28
C ASP A 47 -4.83 -9.02 -0.62
N PHE A 48 -4.32 -9.69 -1.65
CA PHE A 48 -5.12 -10.44 -2.62
C PHE A 48 -5.21 -11.95 -2.31
N ALA A 49 -4.91 -12.35 -1.08
CA ALA A 49 -4.88 -13.77 -0.69
C ALA A 49 -6.22 -14.49 -0.94
N LEU A 50 -7.34 -13.82 -0.72
CA LEU A 50 -8.68 -14.39 -0.96
C LEU A 50 -8.94 -14.57 -2.47
N GLN A 51 -8.65 -13.56 -3.26
CA GLN A 51 -8.79 -13.60 -4.72
C GLN A 51 -7.86 -14.66 -5.33
N ARG A 52 -6.61 -14.72 -4.85
CA ARG A 52 -5.65 -15.75 -5.22
C ARG A 52 -6.17 -17.16 -4.92
N ARG A 53 -6.75 -17.36 -3.74
CA ARG A 53 -7.34 -18.65 -3.36
C ARG A 53 -8.52 -19.01 -4.28
N SER A 54 -9.36 -18.04 -4.58
CA SER A 54 -10.48 -18.22 -5.52
C SER A 54 -10.00 -18.59 -6.91
N ALA A 55 -8.96 -17.92 -7.43
CA ALA A 55 -8.36 -18.22 -8.72
C ALA A 55 -7.81 -19.66 -8.78
N LEU A 56 -7.08 -20.08 -7.74
CA LEU A 56 -6.58 -21.45 -7.63
C LEU A 56 -7.71 -22.48 -7.53
N TYR A 57 -8.75 -22.17 -6.78
CA TYR A 57 -9.93 -23.03 -6.69
C TYR A 57 -10.58 -23.22 -8.06
N THR A 58 -10.78 -22.15 -8.81
CA THR A 58 -11.32 -22.17 -10.17
C THR A 58 -10.42 -22.98 -11.11
N PHE A 59 -9.11 -22.78 -11.04
CA PHE A 59 -8.13 -23.50 -11.82
C PHE A 59 -8.21 -25.03 -11.61
N PHE A 60 -8.22 -25.46 -10.33
CA PHE A 60 -8.23 -26.90 -10.00
C PHE A 60 -9.58 -27.58 -10.19
N ASN A 61 -10.68 -26.83 -10.25
CA ASN A 61 -12.02 -27.38 -10.46
C ASN A 61 -12.50 -27.26 -11.92
N GLY A 62 -11.60 -27.02 -12.86
CA GLY A 62 -11.89 -27.00 -14.30
C GLY A 62 -12.73 -25.81 -14.76
N GLY A 63 -12.85 -24.76 -13.97
CA GLY A 63 -13.57 -23.53 -14.31
C GLY A 63 -12.82 -22.58 -15.22
N ALA A 64 -11.53 -22.85 -15.50
CA ALA A 64 -10.69 -22.01 -16.36
C ALA A 64 -9.61 -22.82 -17.07
N LEU A 65 -9.18 -22.33 -18.23
CA LEU A 65 -8.05 -22.90 -18.95
C LEU A 65 -6.73 -22.52 -18.25
N SER A 66 -5.75 -23.42 -18.24
CA SER A 66 -4.43 -23.14 -17.67
C SER A 66 -3.75 -21.92 -18.32
N SER A 67 -4.08 -21.61 -19.56
CA SER A 67 -3.60 -20.42 -20.28
C SER A 67 -4.13 -19.09 -19.72
N GLU A 68 -5.14 -19.10 -18.89
CA GLU A 68 -5.70 -17.88 -18.27
C GLU A 68 -4.98 -17.49 -16.98
N PHE A 69 -4.24 -18.42 -16.37
CA PHE A 69 -3.55 -18.21 -15.10
C PHE A 69 -2.03 -18.45 -15.17
N CYS A 70 -1.60 -19.20 -16.19
CA CYS A 70 -0.19 -19.51 -16.42
C CYS A 70 0.27 -18.78 -17.69
N ASP A 71 0.16 -17.47 -17.67
CA ASP A 71 0.32 -16.56 -18.81
C ASP A 71 1.42 -15.50 -18.59
N ALA A 72 2.33 -15.73 -17.63
CA ALA A 72 3.43 -14.80 -17.39
C ALA A 72 4.16 -14.46 -18.69
N ASP A 73 4.20 -13.19 -19.01
CA ASP A 73 4.89 -12.70 -20.19
C ASP A 73 6.42 -12.83 -20.09
N THR A 74 7.11 -12.67 -21.20
CA THR A 74 8.55 -12.83 -21.28
C THR A 74 9.34 -11.81 -20.43
N TYR A 75 8.79 -10.60 -20.22
CA TYR A 75 9.45 -9.58 -19.38
C TYR A 75 9.34 -9.97 -17.91
N LEU A 76 8.16 -10.42 -17.47
CA LEU A 76 7.94 -10.90 -16.11
C LEU A 76 8.78 -12.15 -15.82
N LEU A 77 8.88 -13.10 -16.74
CA LEU A 77 9.74 -14.28 -16.60
C LEU A 77 11.23 -13.92 -16.51
N ARG A 78 11.68 -12.94 -17.30
CA ARG A 78 13.05 -12.41 -17.18
C ARG A 78 13.27 -11.70 -15.85
N ALA A 79 12.32 -10.89 -15.41
CA ALA A 79 12.32 -10.25 -14.11
C ALA A 79 12.46 -11.29 -12.97
N ALA A 80 11.64 -12.33 -13.01
CA ALA A 80 11.68 -13.43 -12.07
C ALA A 80 13.03 -14.16 -12.05
N LYS A 81 13.63 -14.36 -13.22
CA LYS A 81 14.93 -15.05 -13.35
C LYS A 81 16.09 -14.27 -12.74
N PHE A 82 16.12 -12.94 -12.94
CA PHE A 82 17.29 -12.12 -12.59
C PHE A 82 17.12 -11.33 -11.28
N HIS A 83 15.88 -11.11 -10.85
CA HIS A 83 15.56 -10.26 -9.72
C HIS A 83 14.53 -10.89 -8.76
N GLY A 84 14.10 -12.13 -9.03
CA GLY A 84 13.14 -12.82 -8.17
C GLY A 84 13.76 -13.21 -6.84
N GLU A 85 13.04 -12.94 -5.76
CA GLU A 85 13.36 -13.41 -4.42
C GLU A 85 12.67 -14.77 -4.20
N PRO A 86 13.35 -15.78 -3.64
CA PRO A 86 12.75 -17.09 -3.41
C PRO A 86 11.48 -16.99 -2.56
N ALA A 87 10.39 -17.56 -3.04
CA ALA A 87 9.17 -17.66 -2.27
C ALA A 87 9.30 -18.75 -1.19
N PRO A 88 8.66 -18.59 0.00
CA PRO A 88 8.78 -19.55 1.10
C PRO A 88 8.11 -20.90 0.82
N LEU A 89 7.22 -20.94 -0.16
CA LEU A 89 6.46 -22.13 -0.53
C LEU A 89 6.66 -22.43 -2.02
N PRO A 90 6.51 -23.71 -2.43
CA PRO A 90 6.57 -24.06 -3.85
C PRO A 90 5.39 -23.51 -4.63
N CYS A 91 5.52 -23.46 -5.96
CA CYS A 91 4.46 -23.04 -6.85
C CYS A 91 3.13 -23.75 -6.55
N PRO A 92 2.03 -23.02 -6.38
CA PRO A 92 0.73 -23.61 -6.04
C PRO A 92 0.18 -24.51 -7.14
N VAL A 93 0.60 -24.27 -8.40
CA VAL A 93 0.11 -25.00 -9.56
C VAL A 93 0.95 -26.23 -9.87
N CYS A 94 2.25 -26.08 -10.10
CA CYS A 94 3.12 -27.17 -10.57
C CYS A 94 4.07 -27.72 -9.50
N ARG A 95 4.06 -27.17 -8.27
CA ARG A 95 4.88 -27.56 -7.13
C ARG A 95 6.40 -27.38 -7.34
N ASP A 96 6.78 -26.61 -8.34
CA ASP A 96 8.18 -26.26 -8.58
C ASP A 96 8.74 -25.40 -7.44
N LEU A 97 9.99 -25.68 -7.04
CA LEU A 97 10.72 -24.96 -5.99
C LEU A 97 11.33 -23.64 -6.51
N GLY A 98 11.46 -23.49 -7.83
CA GLY A 98 11.92 -22.25 -8.48
C GLY A 98 10.84 -21.15 -8.52
N PHE A 99 9.96 -21.14 -7.55
CA PHE A 99 8.91 -20.14 -7.38
C PHE A 99 9.47 -18.91 -6.67
N VAL A 100 9.22 -17.72 -7.23
CA VAL A 100 9.82 -16.48 -6.74
C VAL A 100 8.77 -15.38 -6.61
N THR A 101 9.11 -14.34 -5.87
CA THR A 101 8.40 -13.06 -5.86
C THR A 101 9.22 -11.99 -6.56
N VAL A 102 8.55 -11.11 -7.28
CA VAL A 102 9.14 -9.92 -7.93
C VAL A 102 8.44 -8.69 -7.40
N THR A 103 9.22 -7.73 -6.91
CA THR A 103 8.68 -6.51 -6.31
C THR A 103 8.92 -5.32 -7.24
N TYR A 104 7.83 -4.71 -7.71
CA TYR A 104 7.85 -3.50 -8.53
C TYR A 104 7.51 -2.28 -7.69
N VAL A 105 8.11 -1.14 -8.01
CA VAL A 105 7.83 0.14 -7.38
C VAL A 105 7.33 1.15 -8.41
N TYR A 106 6.27 1.89 -8.06
CA TYR A 106 5.68 2.92 -8.92
C TYR A 106 5.39 4.19 -8.12
N GLY A 107 5.67 5.33 -8.71
CA GLY A 107 5.37 6.63 -8.10
C GLY A 107 6.01 7.75 -8.91
N ASP A 108 5.37 8.93 -8.92
CA ASP A 108 5.87 10.09 -9.66
C ASP A 108 7.17 10.60 -9.05
N GLU A 109 7.33 10.51 -7.74
CA GLU A 109 8.53 10.93 -7.04
C GLU A 109 9.75 10.05 -7.32
N LEU A 110 9.52 8.82 -7.80
CA LEU A 110 10.60 7.92 -8.20
C LEU A 110 11.24 8.34 -9.53
N GLY A 111 10.59 9.18 -10.33
CA GLY A 111 11.08 9.60 -11.63
C GLY A 111 11.51 8.41 -12.50
N PRO A 112 12.79 8.30 -12.91
CA PRO A 112 13.27 7.22 -13.76
C PRO A 112 13.33 5.85 -13.09
N TYR A 113 13.12 5.78 -11.78
CA TYR A 113 13.04 4.54 -11.02
C TYR A 113 11.62 3.95 -10.95
N SER A 114 10.61 4.70 -11.37
CA SER A 114 9.22 4.21 -11.45
C SER A 114 9.12 3.06 -12.46
N GLY A 115 8.39 2.00 -12.08
CA GLY A 115 8.26 0.77 -12.87
C GLY A 115 9.45 -0.19 -12.78
N ARG A 116 10.45 0.11 -11.95
CA ARG A 116 11.59 -0.78 -11.77
C ARG A 116 11.35 -1.81 -10.68
N ILE A 117 12.11 -2.91 -10.76
CA ILE A 117 12.16 -3.96 -9.75
C ILE A 117 13.13 -3.53 -8.64
N ARG A 118 12.75 -3.83 -7.39
CA ARG A 118 13.58 -3.64 -6.22
C ARG A 118 13.56 -4.87 -5.32
N GLN A 119 14.65 -5.07 -4.61
CA GLN A 119 14.70 -6.10 -3.58
C GLN A 119 13.94 -5.61 -2.34
N SER A 120 13.39 -6.52 -1.56
CA SER A 120 12.57 -6.18 -0.38
C SER A 120 13.36 -5.41 0.68
N ASP A 121 14.67 -5.66 0.79
CA ASP A 121 15.58 -4.98 1.72
C ASP A 121 15.92 -3.53 1.32
N GLU A 122 15.81 -3.19 0.03
CA GLU A 122 16.03 -1.82 -0.48
C GLU A 122 14.87 -0.87 -0.15
N LEU A 123 13.65 -1.40 0.05
CA LEU A 123 12.42 -0.59 0.14
C LEU A 123 12.41 0.36 1.33
N GLY A 124 12.97 -0.02 2.46
CA GLY A 124 13.06 0.82 3.66
C GLY A 124 13.90 2.08 3.41
N ALA A 125 15.07 1.93 2.80
CA ALA A 125 15.93 3.04 2.43
C ALA A 125 15.26 3.95 1.38
N MET A 126 14.58 3.36 0.40
CA MET A 126 13.82 4.10 -0.59
C MET A 126 12.67 4.90 0.03
N ALA A 127 11.98 4.33 1.01
CA ALA A 127 10.88 5.01 1.70
C ALA A 127 11.32 6.29 2.43
N THR A 128 12.55 6.30 2.94
CA THR A 128 13.17 7.49 3.53
C THR A 128 13.59 8.51 2.49
N GLN A 129 14.06 8.04 1.32
CA GLN A 129 14.55 8.89 0.24
C GLN A 129 13.41 9.49 -0.60
N PHE A 130 12.37 8.71 -0.87
CA PHE A 130 11.22 9.10 -1.70
C PHE A 130 9.98 9.15 -0.84
N GLY A 131 9.35 10.31 -0.70
CA GLY A 131 8.25 10.53 0.24
C GLY A 131 6.99 9.72 -0.01
N HIS A 132 6.76 9.23 -1.25
CA HIS A 132 5.56 8.47 -1.59
C HIS A 132 5.77 7.59 -2.83
N PHE A 133 5.56 6.28 -2.69
CA PHE A 133 5.51 5.36 -3.83
C PHE A 133 4.71 4.10 -3.47
N LYS A 134 4.21 3.44 -4.49
CA LYS A 134 3.42 2.22 -4.39
C LYS A 134 4.25 0.99 -4.74
N VAL A 135 4.11 -0.04 -3.95
CA VAL A 135 4.80 -1.33 -4.11
C VAL A 135 3.82 -2.37 -4.57
N TYR A 136 4.22 -3.19 -5.53
CA TYR A 136 3.47 -4.33 -6.08
C TYR A 136 4.30 -5.59 -5.93
N VAL A 137 3.78 -6.58 -5.24
CA VAL A 137 4.43 -7.87 -5.03
C VAL A 137 3.73 -8.92 -5.88
N VAL A 138 4.47 -9.48 -6.85
CA VAL A 138 3.97 -10.46 -7.82
C VAL A 138 4.69 -11.77 -7.61
N GLU A 139 3.96 -12.85 -7.42
CA GLU A 139 4.53 -14.20 -7.43
C GLU A 139 4.61 -14.73 -8.87
N VAL A 140 5.70 -15.43 -9.19
CA VAL A 140 5.97 -15.94 -10.54
C VAL A 140 6.58 -17.32 -10.49
N CYS A 141 6.08 -18.23 -11.33
CA CYS A 141 6.68 -19.52 -11.56
C CYS A 141 7.30 -19.57 -12.96
N GLN A 142 8.62 -19.76 -13.05
CA GLN A 142 9.32 -19.84 -14.32
C GLN A 142 9.03 -21.13 -15.08
N ARG A 143 8.52 -22.17 -14.42
CA ARG A 143 8.24 -23.46 -15.04
C ARG A 143 6.87 -23.54 -15.67
N CYS A 144 5.81 -23.17 -14.95
CA CYS A 144 4.44 -23.26 -15.47
C CYS A 144 3.86 -21.90 -15.88
N HIS A 145 4.61 -20.81 -15.71
CA HIS A 145 4.22 -19.44 -16.01
C HIS A 145 3.07 -18.90 -15.15
N TRP A 146 2.73 -19.58 -14.04
CA TRP A 146 1.82 -19.01 -13.05
C TRP A 146 2.35 -17.66 -12.60
N ASN A 147 1.46 -16.67 -12.55
CA ASN A 147 1.77 -15.38 -11.95
C ASN A 147 0.54 -14.83 -11.23
N TYR A 148 0.76 -14.08 -10.15
CA TYR A 148 -0.33 -13.48 -9.41
C TYR A 148 0.15 -12.28 -8.60
N LEU A 149 -0.62 -11.19 -8.63
CA LEU A 149 -0.41 -10.05 -7.75
C LEU A 149 -0.88 -10.43 -6.34
N THR A 150 0.03 -10.58 -5.40
CA THR A 150 -0.27 -11.03 -4.04
C THR A 150 -0.59 -9.89 -3.10
N LYS A 151 0.11 -8.76 -3.27
CA LYS A 151 -0.01 -7.63 -2.36
C LYS A 151 0.34 -6.32 -3.05
N THR A 152 -0.34 -5.26 -2.65
CA THR A 152 0.10 -3.88 -2.91
C THR A 152 0.07 -3.07 -1.62
N TYR A 153 0.95 -2.08 -1.52
CA TYR A 153 0.99 -1.15 -0.39
C TYR A 153 1.75 0.12 -0.78
N VAL A 154 1.63 1.13 0.08
CA VAL A 154 2.30 2.42 -0.08
C VAL A 154 3.39 2.54 0.97
N LEU A 155 4.56 3.03 0.56
CA LEU A 155 5.67 3.42 1.42
C LEU A 155 5.95 4.92 1.31
N GLY A 156 6.71 5.43 2.28
CA GLY A 156 7.04 6.85 2.43
C GLY A 156 6.11 7.55 3.40
N ASP A 157 6.49 8.70 3.91
CA ASP A 157 5.74 9.50 4.90
C ASP A 157 4.66 10.41 4.28
N GLY A 158 4.57 10.44 2.96
CA GLY A 158 3.63 11.29 2.22
C GLY A 158 4.10 12.72 2.03
N VAL A 159 5.29 13.06 2.52
CA VAL A 159 5.89 14.38 2.29
C VAL A 159 6.60 14.38 0.93
N PRO A 160 6.17 15.21 -0.03
CA PRO A 160 6.81 15.28 -1.33
C PRO A 160 8.27 15.69 -1.20
N ARG A 161 9.17 14.90 -1.77
CA ARG A 161 10.59 15.23 -1.87
C ARG A 161 10.90 15.63 -3.31
N ARG A 162 11.70 16.68 -3.45
CA ARG A 162 12.12 17.14 -4.78
C ARG A 162 12.81 15.96 -5.47
N ALA A 163 12.29 15.54 -6.60
CA ALA A 163 12.94 14.55 -7.45
C ALA A 163 14.37 15.04 -7.73
N LEU A 164 15.36 14.19 -7.47
CA LEU A 164 16.73 14.48 -7.86
C LEU A 164 16.72 14.73 -9.37
N PRO A 165 17.39 15.80 -9.87
CA PRO A 165 17.48 16.05 -11.30
C PRO A 165 18.05 14.78 -11.94
N ALA A 166 17.39 14.31 -13.00
CA ALA A 166 17.92 13.22 -13.79
C ALA A 166 19.33 13.61 -14.18
N SER A 167 20.31 12.75 -13.90
CA SER A 167 21.74 12.97 -14.18
C SER A 167 21.96 13.04 -15.69
N ARG A 168 21.55 14.16 -16.30
CA ARG A 168 21.82 14.50 -17.71
C ARG A 168 23.13 15.26 -17.90
N ASP A 169 23.73 15.75 -16.82
CA ASP A 169 24.83 16.71 -16.89
C ASP A 169 26.21 16.10 -16.61
N LEU A 170 26.37 14.77 -16.65
CA LEU A 170 27.70 14.15 -16.48
C LEU A 170 28.32 13.63 -17.78
N MET A 171 27.78 14.01 -18.95
CA MET A 171 28.37 13.63 -20.25
C MET A 171 28.81 14.81 -21.11
N GLU A 172 28.85 16.02 -20.55
CA GLU A 172 29.47 17.19 -21.21
C GLU A 172 30.49 17.84 -20.27
N ALA A 173 31.64 17.20 -20.14
CA ALA A 173 32.88 17.81 -19.70
C ALA A 173 34.08 17.04 -20.31
#